data_42a62f9c3740f05fbcb8c3a1fe380d72
#
_entry.id   42a62f9c3740f05fbcb8c3a1fe380d72
#
_cell.length_a   1.000
_cell.length_b   1.000
_cell.length_c   1.000
_cell.angle_alpha   90.00
_cell.angle_beta   90.00
_cell.angle_gamma   90.00
#
_symmetry.space_group_name_H-M   'P 1'
#
loop_
_entity.id
_entity.type
_entity.pdbx_description
1 polymer ?
#
loop_
_entity_poly.entity_id
_entity_poly.type
_entity_poly.pdbx_seq_one_letter_code
_entity_poly.pdbx_strand_id
1 'polypeptide(L)'
;MATILNERNVDALKPIFKPWEEPTGYRVPGADDYSPARVEPGRRPSRCPLVRAIRSEVDMWRRGGYAGVSETSRYLLNYWFNTDHMVKDAETGESYPFRYHWAQREAIESIIYVYELRNVRCSTPKRLDVFK
;
A
#
# COMPACT_ATOMS: atom_id res chain seq x y z
N MET A 1 -11.86 20.15 -22.67
CA MET A 1 -12.10 18.81 -23.24
C MET A 1 -12.39 17.83 -22.13
N ALA A 2 -13.54 17.19 -22.19
CA ALA A 2 -13.82 16.09 -21.27
C ALA A 2 -12.87 14.92 -21.60
N THR A 3 -11.97 14.58 -20.69
CA THR A 3 -11.16 13.37 -20.79
C THR A 3 -12.11 12.19 -20.72
N ILE A 4 -12.26 11.43 -21.77
CA ILE A 4 -13.04 10.20 -21.77
C ILE A 4 -12.39 9.28 -20.74
N LEU A 5 -13.09 9.02 -19.63
CA LEU A 5 -12.68 8.06 -18.63
C LEU A 5 -12.77 6.67 -19.28
N ASN A 6 -11.63 6.11 -19.65
CA ASN A 6 -11.52 4.70 -20.02
C ASN A 6 -11.08 3.87 -18.80
N GLU A 7 -11.17 2.56 -18.89
CA GLU A 7 -10.82 1.64 -17.80
C GLU A 7 -9.41 1.91 -17.23
N ARG A 8 -8.43 2.23 -18.08
CA ARG A 8 -7.05 2.55 -17.65
C ARG A 8 -6.97 3.83 -16.84
N ASN A 9 -7.77 4.84 -17.18
CA ASN A 9 -7.80 6.09 -16.41
C ASN A 9 -8.47 5.89 -15.05
N VAL A 10 -9.46 5.02 -14.96
CA VAL A 10 -10.13 4.66 -13.70
C VAL A 10 -9.16 4.01 -12.74
N ASP A 11 -8.28 3.13 -13.21
CA ASP A 11 -7.26 2.49 -12.35
C ASP A 11 -6.32 3.49 -11.67
N ALA A 12 -5.95 4.56 -12.38
CA ALA A 12 -5.14 5.63 -11.79
C ALA A 12 -5.89 6.45 -10.72
N LEU A 13 -7.22 6.42 -10.74
CA LEU A 13 -8.06 7.13 -9.78
C LEU A 13 -8.49 6.26 -8.59
N LYS A 14 -8.19 4.97 -8.58
CA LYS A 14 -8.50 4.06 -7.46
C LYS A 14 -8.11 4.62 -6.09
N PRO A 15 -6.93 5.23 -5.90
CA PRO A 15 -6.57 5.81 -4.60
C PRO A 15 -7.54 6.89 -4.08
N ILE A 16 -8.33 7.49 -4.96
CA ILE A 16 -9.33 8.50 -4.59
C ILE A 16 -10.67 7.85 -4.25
N PHE A 17 -11.12 6.88 -5.07
CA PHE A 17 -12.46 6.28 -4.93
C PHE A 17 -12.48 5.04 -4.05
N LYS A 18 -11.36 4.28 -4.05
CA LYS A 18 -11.20 3.04 -3.30
C LYS A 18 -9.81 2.99 -2.65
N PRO A 19 -9.56 3.88 -1.69
CA PRO A 19 -8.23 4.03 -1.10
C PRO A 19 -7.75 2.79 -0.33
N TRP A 20 -8.64 1.85 -0.05
CA TRP A 20 -8.34 0.57 0.60
C TRP A 20 -7.84 -0.51 -0.37
N GLU A 21 -8.05 -0.35 -1.68
CA GLU A 21 -7.57 -1.30 -2.68
C GLU A 21 -6.11 -1.04 -3.08
N GLU A 22 -5.40 -2.11 -3.43
CA GLU A 22 -4.06 -1.99 -3.98
C GLU A 22 -4.09 -1.19 -5.29
N PRO A 23 -3.25 -0.16 -5.44
CA PRO A 23 -3.16 0.59 -6.69
C PRO A 23 -2.68 -0.32 -7.83
N THR A 24 -3.43 -0.34 -8.93
CA THR A 24 -3.13 -1.14 -10.12
C THR A 24 -2.61 -0.33 -11.30
N GLY A 25 -2.61 0.99 -11.18
CA GLY A 25 -2.08 1.90 -12.18
C GLY A 25 -1.69 3.23 -11.57
N TYR A 26 -0.84 3.97 -12.27
CA TYR A 26 -0.43 5.31 -11.87
C TYR A 26 -0.30 6.25 -13.06
N ARG A 27 -0.56 7.52 -12.82
CA ARG A 27 -0.48 8.55 -13.84
C ARG A 27 0.95 9.03 -14.03
N VAL A 28 1.39 9.06 -15.27
CA VAL A 28 2.65 9.69 -15.70
C VAL A 28 2.29 10.96 -16.45
N PRO A 29 2.78 12.14 -16.02
CA PRO A 29 2.56 13.37 -16.75
C PRO A 29 3.18 13.29 -18.15
N GLY A 30 2.64 14.05 -19.10
CA GLY A 30 3.23 14.19 -20.41
C GLY A 30 4.62 14.82 -20.35
N ALA A 31 5.36 14.73 -21.45
CA ALA A 31 6.70 15.29 -21.56
C ALA A 31 6.71 16.83 -21.51
N ASP A 32 5.59 17.45 -21.89
CA ASP A 32 5.37 18.88 -21.90
C ASP A 32 3.90 19.20 -21.60
N ASP A 33 3.53 20.48 -21.54
CA ASP A 33 2.18 20.94 -21.26
C ASP A 33 1.14 20.55 -22.31
N TYR A 34 1.58 20.15 -23.50
CA TYR A 34 0.73 19.77 -24.64
C TYR A 34 0.58 18.26 -24.78
N SER A 35 1.48 17.49 -24.18
CA SER A 35 1.43 16.03 -24.27
C SER A 35 0.45 15.45 -23.24
N PRO A 36 -0.45 14.55 -23.64
CA PRO A 36 -1.41 13.96 -22.72
C PRO A 36 -0.72 13.10 -21.67
N ALA A 37 -1.21 13.18 -20.45
CA ALA A 37 -0.80 12.26 -19.40
C ALA A 37 -1.25 10.83 -19.75
N ARG A 38 -0.40 9.84 -19.49
CA ARG A 38 -0.69 8.43 -19.69
C ARG A 38 -0.79 7.69 -18.34
N VAL A 39 -1.46 6.55 -18.38
CA VAL A 39 -1.55 5.65 -17.23
C VAL A 39 -0.68 4.43 -17.50
N GLU A 40 0.26 4.18 -16.58
CA GLU A 40 1.10 3.00 -16.60
C GLU A 40 0.55 1.96 -15.60
N PRO A 41 0.64 0.68 -15.91
CA PRO A 41 0.18 -0.37 -15.01
C PRO A 41 1.11 -0.53 -13.80
N GLY A 42 0.54 -1.05 -12.71
CA GLY A 42 1.26 -1.34 -11.48
C GLY A 42 1.36 -0.14 -10.54
N ARG A 43 2.34 -0.17 -9.68
CA ARG A 43 2.59 0.90 -8.71
C ARG A 43 3.66 1.85 -9.18
N ARG A 44 3.49 3.13 -8.89
CA ARG A 44 4.52 4.13 -9.18
C ARG A 44 5.83 3.76 -8.45
N PRO A 45 6.93 3.57 -9.19
CA PRO A 45 8.22 3.27 -8.56
C PRO A 45 8.68 4.42 -7.69
N SER A 46 9.17 4.10 -6.49
CA SER A 46 9.80 5.10 -5.63
C SER A 46 11.15 5.53 -6.21
N ARG A 47 11.49 6.80 -6.06
CA ARG A 47 12.83 7.32 -6.39
C ARG A 47 13.89 6.85 -5.38
N CYS A 48 13.46 6.47 -4.18
CA CYS A 48 14.35 5.95 -3.14
C CYS A 48 14.56 4.43 -3.32
N PRO A 49 15.80 3.96 -3.58
CA PRO A 49 16.09 2.53 -3.75
C PRO A 49 15.69 1.69 -2.53
N LEU A 50 15.91 2.20 -1.32
CA LEU A 50 15.57 1.52 -0.07
C LEU A 50 14.06 1.27 0.02
N VAL A 51 13.25 2.26 -0.32
CA VAL A 51 11.77 2.11 -0.31
C VAL A 51 11.33 1.06 -1.33
N ARG A 52 11.96 1.01 -2.51
CA ARG A 52 11.66 -0.02 -3.52
C ARG A 52 11.96 -1.42 -3.00
N ALA A 53 13.11 -1.59 -2.37
CA ALA A 53 13.52 -2.88 -1.83
C ALA A 53 12.57 -3.35 -0.70
N ILE A 54 12.29 -2.49 0.27
CA ILE A 54 11.37 -2.81 1.37
C ILE A 54 9.98 -3.15 0.82
N ARG A 55 9.45 -2.35 -0.10
CA ARG A 55 8.14 -2.59 -0.71
C ARG A 55 8.07 -3.94 -1.40
N SER A 56 9.08 -4.30 -2.18
CA SER A 56 9.13 -5.59 -2.87
C SER A 56 9.13 -6.76 -1.88
N GLU A 57 9.93 -6.68 -0.83
CA GLU A 57 9.98 -7.73 0.19
C GLU A 57 8.68 -7.84 0.99
N VAL A 58 8.08 -6.72 1.36
CA VAL A 58 6.80 -6.68 2.07
C VAL A 58 5.67 -7.24 1.20
N ASP A 59 5.66 -6.96 -0.10
CA ASP A 59 4.66 -7.52 -1.02
C ASP A 59 4.75 -9.05 -1.09
N MET A 60 5.94 -9.60 -1.19
CA MET A 60 6.14 -11.06 -1.17
C MET A 60 5.72 -11.66 0.17
N TRP A 61 6.10 -11.04 1.26
CA TRP A 61 5.79 -11.47 2.61
C TRP A 61 4.27 -11.46 2.90
N ARG A 62 3.58 -10.41 2.48
CA ARG A 62 2.12 -10.30 2.56
C ARG A 62 1.43 -11.45 1.81
N ARG A 63 1.84 -11.69 0.58
CA ARG A 63 1.31 -12.78 -0.26
C ARG A 63 1.61 -14.15 0.31
N GLY A 64 2.70 -14.29 1.06
CA GLY A 64 3.07 -15.51 1.79
C GLY A 64 2.38 -15.67 3.16
N GLY A 65 1.42 -14.82 3.51
CA GLY A 65 0.64 -14.94 4.75
C GLY A 65 1.38 -14.50 6.00
N TYR A 66 2.27 -13.52 5.90
CA TYR A 66 3.04 -12.96 7.02
C TYR A 66 3.91 -13.99 7.75
N ALA A 67 4.58 -14.85 7.01
CA ALA A 67 5.45 -15.88 7.59
C ALA A 67 6.62 -15.27 8.38
N GLY A 68 7.00 -15.90 9.49
CA GLY A 68 8.19 -15.55 10.27
C GLY A 68 8.02 -14.45 11.32
N VAL A 69 6.88 -13.79 11.42
CA VAL A 69 6.57 -12.85 12.51
C VAL A 69 6.06 -13.58 13.75
N SER A 70 6.03 -12.86 14.87
CA SER A 70 5.40 -13.35 16.09
C SER A 70 3.92 -13.69 15.86
N GLU A 71 3.40 -14.60 16.68
CA GLU A 71 1.99 -14.98 16.63
C GLU A 71 1.07 -13.77 16.87
N THR A 72 1.44 -12.90 17.79
CA THR A 72 0.70 -11.66 18.08
C THR A 72 0.66 -10.74 16.86
N SER A 73 1.80 -10.50 16.20
CA SER A 73 1.84 -9.65 15.01
C SER A 73 1.05 -10.24 13.86
N ARG A 74 1.12 -11.54 13.65
CA ARG A 74 0.32 -12.22 12.63
C ARG A 74 -1.17 -12.10 12.92
N TYR A 75 -1.57 -12.29 14.16
CA TYR A 75 -2.97 -12.14 14.57
C TYR A 75 -3.47 -10.72 14.30
N LEU A 76 -2.70 -9.69 14.72
CA LEU A 76 -3.07 -8.29 14.53
C LEU A 76 -3.15 -7.88 13.04
N LEU A 77 -2.18 -8.31 12.23
CA LEU A 77 -2.20 -8.04 10.79
C LEU A 77 -3.44 -8.64 10.10
N ASN A 78 -3.77 -9.89 10.44
CA ASN A 78 -4.96 -10.53 9.90
C ASN A 78 -6.25 -9.90 10.43
N TYR A 79 -6.29 -9.53 11.69
CA TYR A 79 -7.42 -8.84 12.29
C TYR A 79 -7.66 -7.48 11.64
N TRP A 80 -6.63 -6.67 11.46
CA TRP A 80 -6.79 -5.35 10.87
C TRP A 80 -7.10 -5.36 9.37
N PHE A 81 -6.47 -6.25 8.61
CA PHE A 81 -6.48 -6.14 7.16
C PHE A 81 -7.25 -7.24 6.42
N ASN A 82 -7.45 -8.38 7.05
CA ASN A 82 -8.08 -9.54 6.42
C ASN A 82 -9.41 -9.94 7.11
N THR A 83 -9.88 -9.15 8.08
CA THR A 83 -11.16 -9.35 8.77
C THR A 83 -12.05 -8.14 8.53
N ASP A 84 -13.33 -8.38 8.26
CA ASP A 84 -14.30 -7.30 8.07
C ASP A 84 -14.64 -6.64 9.41
N HIS A 85 -14.60 -5.30 9.42
CA HIS A 85 -14.98 -4.48 10.57
C HIS A 85 -16.20 -3.64 10.20
N MET A 86 -17.29 -3.82 10.91
CA MET A 86 -18.48 -3.02 10.77
C MET A 86 -18.50 -1.90 11.81
N VAL A 87 -18.65 -0.68 11.34
CA VAL A 87 -18.79 0.51 12.19
C VAL A 87 -20.19 1.05 12.04
N LYS A 88 -20.81 1.41 13.15
CA LYS A 88 -22.13 2.01 13.17
C LYS A 88 -21.99 3.53 13.15
N ASP A 89 -22.67 4.16 12.20
CA ASP A 89 -22.79 5.62 12.16
C ASP A 89 -23.64 6.09 13.35
N ALA A 90 -23.11 7.04 14.11
CA ALA A 90 -23.77 7.55 15.31
C ALA A 90 -25.00 8.42 14.99
N GLU A 91 -25.06 9.02 13.82
CA GLU A 91 -26.13 9.93 13.41
C GLU A 91 -27.26 9.18 12.70
N THR A 92 -26.90 8.31 11.75
CA THR A 92 -27.88 7.59 10.93
C THR A 92 -28.28 6.22 11.51
N GLY A 93 -27.43 5.64 12.36
CA GLY A 93 -27.58 4.30 12.88
C GLY A 93 -27.28 3.18 11.88
N GLU A 94 -26.88 3.53 10.66
CA GLU A 94 -26.51 2.57 9.63
C GLU A 94 -25.12 1.99 9.90
N SER A 95 -24.93 0.73 9.51
CA SER A 95 -23.63 0.06 9.63
C SER A 95 -22.94 0.04 8.27
N TYR A 96 -21.66 0.40 8.26
CA TYR A 96 -20.83 0.35 7.06
C TYR A 96 -19.50 -0.34 7.35
N PRO A 97 -18.88 -0.98 6.33
CA PRO A 97 -17.57 -1.62 6.50
C PRO A 97 -16.48 -0.57 6.64
N PHE A 98 -15.73 -0.63 7.74
CA PHE A 98 -14.50 0.14 7.91
C PHE A 98 -13.35 -0.60 7.25
N ARG A 99 -12.57 0.12 6.46
CA ARG A 99 -11.37 -0.43 5.79
C ARG A 99 -10.23 0.55 5.92
N TYR A 100 -9.07 0.02 6.28
CA TYR A 100 -7.83 0.81 6.27
C TYR A 100 -7.45 1.16 4.83
N HIS A 101 -6.93 2.36 4.62
CA HIS A 101 -6.35 2.72 3.33
C HIS A 101 -5.14 1.83 3.03
N TRP A 102 -4.92 1.54 1.75
CA TRP A 102 -3.79 0.73 1.33
C TRP A 102 -2.45 1.29 1.82
N ALA A 103 -2.27 2.61 1.79
CA ALA A 103 -1.07 3.27 2.29
C ALA A 103 -0.85 3.05 3.80
N GLN A 104 -1.92 3.03 4.60
CA GLN A 104 -1.84 2.74 6.03
C GLN A 104 -1.46 1.28 6.27
N ARG A 105 -2.08 0.36 5.55
CA ARG A 105 -1.74 -1.07 5.59
C ARG A 105 -0.27 -1.29 5.27
N GLU A 106 0.18 -0.76 4.15
CA GLU A 106 1.57 -0.92 3.69
C GLU A 106 2.59 -0.31 4.67
N ALA A 107 2.26 0.83 5.29
CA ALA A 107 3.11 1.44 6.30
C ALA A 107 3.24 0.55 7.55
N ILE A 108 2.15 0.04 8.08
CA ILE A 108 2.14 -0.85 9.24
C ILE A 108 2.89 -2.15 8.94
N GLU A 109 2.60 -2.77 7.81
CA GLU A 109 3.26 -4.00 7.36
C GLU A 109 4.78 -3.80 7.22
N SER A 110 5.20 -2.66 6.64
CA SER A 110 6.61 -2.34 6.47
C SER A 110 7.34 -2.16 7.80
N ILE A 111 6.72 -1.50 8.77
CA ILE A 111 7.29 -1.32 10.12
C ILE A 111 7.49 -2.68 10.80
N ILE A 112 6.47 -3.53 10.80
CA ILE A 112 6.54 -4.85 11.43
C ILE A 112 7.58 -5.73 10.73
N TYR A 113 7.59 -5.73 9.40
CA TYR A 113 8.55 -6.48 8.61
C TYR A 113 10.00 -6.08 8.91
N VAL A 114 10.29 -4.80 8.86
CA VAL A 114 11.64 -4.28 9.14
C VAL A 114 12.06 -4.56 10.59
N TYR A 115 11.14 -4.40 11.53
CA TYR A 115 11.43 -4.59 12.95
C TYR A 115 11.62 -6.07 13.32
N GLU A 116 10.68 -6.95 12.94
CA GLU A 116 10.68 -8.35 13.38
C GLU A 116 11.50 -9.27 12.46
N LEU A 117 11.36 -9.16 11.14
CA LEU A 117 12.05 -10.07 10.22
C LEU A 117 13.47 -9.63 9.90
N ARG A 118 13.66 -8.31 9.73
CA ARG A 118 14.99 -7.77 9.41
C ARG A 118 15.78 -7.33 10.61
N ASN A 119 15.19 -7.38 11.82
CA ASN A 119 15.81 -6.99 13.08
C ASN A 119 16.42 -5.58 13.09
N VAL A 120 15.87 -4.68 12.27
CA VAL A 120 16.32 -3.28 12.23
C VAL A 120 15.58 -2.50 13.29
N ARG A 121 16.20 -2.34 14.46
CA ARG A 121 15.61 -1.68 15.63
C ARG A 121 16.12 -0.26 15.87
N CYS A 122 17.04 0.19 15.05
CA CYS A 122 17.55 1.56 15.09
C CYS A 122 17.98 1.99 13.67
N SER A 123 17.91 3.28 13.40
CA SER A 123 18.20 3.88 12.11
C SER A 123 19.70 4.07 11.83
N THR A 124 20.57 3.19 12.30
CA THR A 124 21.98 3.27 11.95
C THR A 124 22.17 2.86 10.47
N PRO A 125 22.94 3.62 9.68
CA PRO A 125 23.13 3.34 8.25
C PRO A 125 23.60 1.91 7.93
N LYS A 126 24.42 1.32 8.80
CA LYS A 126 24.92 -0.05 8.66
C LYS A 126 23.83 -1.14 8.72
N ARG A 127 22.69 -0.86 9.36
CA ARG A 127 21.60 -1.84 9.46
C ARG A 127 20.59 -1.77 8.33
N LEU A 128 20.60 -0.68 7.58
CA LEU A 128 19.76 -0.53 6.39
C LEU A 128 20.39 -1.15 5.14
N ASP A 129 21.69 -1.52 5.22
CA ASP A 129 22.41 -2.17 4.11
C ASP A 129 21.90 -3.57 3.77
N VAL A 130 21.09 -4.18 4.66
CA VAL A 130 20.46 -5.48 4.41
C VAL A 130 19.45 -5.47 3.25
N PHE A 131 19.05 -4.29 2.79
CA PHE A 131 18.12 -4.10 1.68
C PHE A 131 18.82 -3.70 0.36
N LYS A 132 20.12 -3.80 0.29
CA LYS A 132 20.89 -3.55 -0.94
C LYS A 132 20.98 -4.77 -1.83
#